data_e1aae160a860fd135689de3b347f770d
#
_entry.id   e1aae160a860fd135689de3b347f770d
#
_cell.length_a   1.000
_cell.length_b   1.000
_cell.length_c   1.000
_cell.angle_alpha   90.00
_cell.angle_beta   90.00
_cell.angle_gamma   90.00
#
_symmetry.space_group_name_H-M   'P 1'
#
loop_
_entity.id
_entity.type
_entity.pdbx_description
1 polymer ?
#
loop_
_entity_poly.entity_id
_entity_poly.type
_entity_poly.pdbx_seq_one_letter_code
_entity_poly.pdbx_strand_id
1 'polypeptide(L)'
;HGYNLKLGAIYRVSETFKVGGAIHTPTVYTIEEDYYTDMITHFKDSTLDQSMGYEMPFQYNLTTPWKAIVSASTIFNKNILISADYEILDYTKGKLYPDYEFEYGNKAISKIYQKTENIKIGAEMNIKPFILRAGYAKLGSAFANKDFSRENFSYGLGINNGGYYFDIAYVLSQGANEHLLYNEEYIAPTSLVNTNHSLIFTIGFRY
;
A
#
# COMPACT_ATOMS: atom_id res chain seq x y z
N HIS A 1 10.65 8.97 -11.59
CA HIS A 1 11.51 8.55 -10.49
C HIS A 1 11.13 9.28 -9.20
N GLY A 2 11.53 8.73 -8.02
CA GLY A 2 11.15 9.31 -6.74
C GLY A 2 12.22 9.10 -5.67
N TYR A 3 12.34 10.06 -4.73
CA TYR A 3 13.33 10.05 -3.65
C TYR A 3 12.67 10.24 -2.30
N ASN A 4 13.10 9.45 -1.30
CA ASN A 4 12.74 9.64 0.10
C ASN A 4 13.89 9.21 1.01
N LEU A 5 13.81 9.59 2.29
CA LEU A 5 14.68 9.14 3.36
C LEU A 5 13.86 8.33 4.37
N LYS A 6 14.43 7.21 4.83
CA LYS A 6 13.85 6.37 5.88
C LYS A 6 14.85 6.23 7.02
N LEU A 7 14.44 6.59 8.22
CA LEU A 7 15.23 6.45 9.43
C LEU A 7 14.46 5.56 10.42
N GLY A 8 15.16 4.65 11.06
CA GLY A 8 14.56 3.78 12.07
C GLY A 8 15.58 3.33 13.10
N ALA A 9 15.08 3.02 14.28
CA ALA A 9 15.86 2.48 15.38
C ALA A 9 15.07 1.37 16.09
N ILE A 10 15.79 0.38 16.58
CA ILE A 10 15.26 -0.70 17.43
C ILE A 10 16.05 -0.69 18.74
N TYR A 11 15.34 -0.60 19.85
CA TYR A 11 15.91 -0.66 21.17
C TYR A 11 15.51 -1.97 21.87
N ARG A 12 16.50 -2.68 22.41
CA ARG A 12 16.29 -3.88 23.20
C ARG A 12 16.08 -3.46 24.66
N VAL A 13 14.83 -3.52 25.10
CA VAL A 13 14.45 -3.18 26.47
C VAL A 13 14.88 -4.29 27.44
N SER A 14 14.75 -5.56 27.02
CA SER A 14 15.21 -6.74 27.75
C SER A 14 15.69 -7.83 26.77
N GLU A 15 16.12 -8.98 27.30
CA GLU A 15 16.48 -10.12 26.45
C GLU A 15 15.34 -10.62 25.57
N THR A 16 14.12 -10.45 26.03
CA THR A 16 12.92 -10.95 25.35
C THR A 16 12.07 -9.87 24.71
N PHE A 17 12.22 -8.59 25.10
CA PHE A 17 11.37 -7.50 24.63
C PHE A 17 12.15 -6.41 23.89
N LYS A 18 11.65 -6.03 22.71
CA LYS A 18 12.20 -4.99 21.85
C LYS A 18 11.11 -4.01 21.46
N VAL A 19 11.48 -2.75 21.33
CA VAL A 19 10.65 -1.68 20.77
C VAL A 19 11.38 -1.05 19.60
N GLY A 20 10.63 -0.56 18.63
CA GLY A 20 11.19 0.09 17.46
C GLY A 20 10.38 1.33 17.08
N GLY A 21 11.03 2.21 16.35
CA GLY A 21 10.37 3.35 15.72
C GLY A 21 11.02 3.66 14.40
N ALA A 22 10.23 4.10 13.41
CA ALA A 22 10.73 4.55 12.13
C ALA A 22 9.93 5.74 11.61
N ILE A 23 10.63 6.61 10.90
CA ILE A 23 10.04 7.75 10.21
C ILE A 23 10.47 7.68 8.74
N HIS A 24 9.51 7.77 7.83
CA HIS A 24 9.73 7.91 6.41
C HIS A 24 9.36 9.34 6.00
N THR A 25 10.28 10.04 5.37
CA THR A 25 9.98 11.35 4.79
C THR A 25 9.01 11.21 3.62
N PRO A 26 8.34 12.29 3.21
CA PRO A 26 7.64 12.32 1.94
C PRO A 26 8.51 11.81 0.80
N THR A 27 7.92 11.06 -0.11
CA THR A 27 8.55 10.74 -1.40
C THR A 27 8.18 11.83 -2.38
N VAL A 28 9.19 12.45 -2.98
CA VAL A 28 9.00 13.40 -4.07
C VAL A 28 9.17 12.61 -5.36
N TYR A 29 8.08 12.46 -6.11
CA TYR A 29 8.05 11.87 -7.44
C TYR A 29 8.10 12.95 -8.49
N THR A 30 8.96 12.80 -9.49
CA THR A 30 8.87 13.51 -10.77
C THR A 30 8.16 12.61 -11.76
N ILE A 31 7.02 13.06 -12.26
CA ILE A 31 6.14 12.32 -13.17
C ILE A 31 6.17 13.05 -14.52
N GLU A 32 6.41 12.32 -15.57
CA GLU A 32 6.34 12.77 -16.95
C GLU A 32 5.25 11.97 -17.64
N GLU A 33 4.31 12.65 -18.26
CA GLU A 33 3.18 12.05 -18.97
C GLU A 33 3.16 12.58 -20.39
N ASP A 34 3.05 11.67 -21.36
CA ASP A 34 2.83 12.00 -22.75
C ASP A 34 1.37 11.73 -23.07
N TYR A 35 0.64 12.76 -23.48
CA TYR A 35 -0.75 12.66 -23.85
C TYR A 35 -0.93 12.79 -25.35
N TYR A 36 -1.53 11.77 -25.96
CA TYR A 36 -1.83 11.73 -27.39
C TYR A 36 -3.34 11.68 -27.60
N THR A 37 -3.86 12.57 -28.46
CA THR A 37 -5.29 12.57 -28.81
C THR A 37 -5.42 12.35 -30.32
N ASP A 38 -6.23 11.39 -30.73
CA ASP A 38 -6.54 11.06 -32.11
C ASP A 38 -8.05 11.20 -32.33
N MET A 39 -8.46 11.78 -33.47
CA MET A 39 -9.84 11.91 -33.88
C MET A 39 -10.03 11.53 -35.35
N ILE A 40 -10.81 10.47 -35.59
CA ILE A 40 -11.20 10.03 -36.92
C ILE A 40 -12.67 10.36 -37.14
N THR A 41 -12.99 11.10 -38.20
CA THR A 41 -14.37 11.43 -38.55
C THR A 41 -14.75 10.75 -39.85
N HIS A 42 -15.81 9.94 -39.82
CA HIS A 42 -16.38 9.29 -40.99
C HIS A 42 -17.62 10.05 -41.50
N PHE A 43 -17.57 10.53 -42.72
CA PHE A 43 -18.74 11.11 -43.41
C PHE A 43 -19.35 10.08 -44.33
N LYS A 44 -20.63 10.25 -44.68
CA LYS A 44 -21.40 9.30 -45.51
C LYS A 44 -20.74 9.02 -46.88
N ASP A 45 -20.04 9.99 -47.48
CA ASP A 45 -19.45 9.92 -48.79
C ASP A 45 -17.92 10.04 -48.83
N SER A 46 -17.27 10.28 -47.70
CA SER A 46 -15.82 10.39 -47.59
C SER A 46 -15.32 10.19 -46.15
N THR A 47 -14.15 9.58 -46.03
CA THR A 47 -13.42 9.51 -44.74
C THR A 47 -12.40 10.63 -44.73
N LEU A 48 -12.56 11.61 -43.85
CA LEU A 48 -11.52 12.56 -43.53
C LEU A 48 -10.73 12.01 -42.35
N ASP A 49 -9.54 11.52 -42.67
CA ASP A 49 -8.55 11.15 -41.65
C ASP A 49 -7.87 12.45 -41.21
N GLN A 50 -8.38 13.07 -40.18
CA GLN A 50 -7.77 14.23 -39.56
C GLN A 50 -7.20 13.80 -38.22
N SER A 51 -6.01 13.22 -38.22
CA SER A 51 -5.22 13.03 -37.02
C SER A 51 -4.72 14.40 -36.57
N MET A 52 -5.38 14.98 -35.62
CA MET A 52 -4.81 16.03 -34.79
C MET A 52 -3.99 15.38 -33.69
N GLY A 53 -2.86 14.78 -34.06
CA GLY A 53 -1.87 14.33 -33.11
C GLY A 53 -1.24 15.56 -32.44
N TYR A 54 -1.71 15.87 -31.25
CA TYR A 54 -1.06 16.85 -30.41
C TYR A 54 -0.42 16.08 -29.24
N GLU A 55 0.90 15.97 -29.30
CA GLU A 55 1.70 15.41 -28.22
C GLU A 55 2.01 16.54 -27.25
N MET A 56 1.49 16.44 -26.04
CA MET A 56 1.76 17.41 -24.97
C MET A 56 2.50 16.68 -23.85
N PRO A 57 3.83 16.78 -23.82
CA PRO A 57 4.56 16.32 -22.64
C PRO A 57 4.19 17.20 -21.44
N PHE A 58 3.76 16.57 -20.38
CA PHE A 58 3.41 17.25 -19.15
C PHE A 58 4.23 16.70 -18.00
N GLN A 59 4.95 17.57 -17.30
CA GLN A 59 5.80 17.19 -16.18
C GLN A 59 5.32 17.85 -14.90
N TYR A 60 5.17 17.05 -13.84
CA TYR A 60 4.80 17.55 -12.53
C TYR A 60 5.45 16.75 -11.40
N ASN A 61 5.40 17.28 -10.19
CA ASN A 61 5.90 16.58 -9.01
C ASN A 61 4.73 16.20 -8.07
N LEU A 62 4.77 14.95 -7.59
CA LEU A 62 3.88 14.46 -6.54
C LEU A 62 4.68 14.23 -5.27
N THR A 63 4.26 14.86 -4.17
CA THR A 63 4.83 14.65 -2.85
C THR A 63 3.86 13.83 -2.00
N THR A 64 4.31 12.67 -1.50
CA THR A 64 3.52 11.81 -0.62
C THR A 64 3.57 12.31 0.83
N PRO A 65 2.67 11.87 1.72
CA PRO A 65 2.75 12.20 3.14
C PRO A 65 3.93 11.55 3.85
N TRP A 66 4.23 12.06 5.05
CA TRP A 66 5.07 11.41 6.04
C TRP A 66 4.43 10.12 6.55
N LYS A 67 5.27 9.16 6.92
CA LYS A 67 4.87 7.94 7.60
C LYS A 67 5.67 7.77 8.88
N ALA A 68 4.97 7.53 10.00
CA ALA A 68 5.57 7.16 11.26
C ALA A 68 5.15 5.74 11.65
N ILE A 69 6.07 4.95 12.17
CA ILE A 69 5.85 3.56 12.58
C ILE A 69 6.38 3.39 14.00
N VAL A 70 5.59 2.74 14.85
CA VAL A 70 6.01 2.27 16.16
C VAL A 70 5.80 0.75 16.21
N SER A 71 6.80 0.03 16.69
CA SER A 71 6.81 -1.43 16.71
C SER A 71 7.17 -1.96 18.10
N ALA A 72 6.60 -3.09 18.47
CA ALA A 72 6.98 -3.83 19.65
C ALA A 72 7.06 -5.33 19.32
N SER A 73 7.99 -6.04 19.93
CA SER A 73 8.08 -7.50 19.81
C SER A 73 8.58 -8.15 21.09
N THR A 74 8.07 -9.35 21.36
CA THR A 74 8.47 -10.13 22.52
C THR A 74 8.64 -11.59 22.18
N ILE A 75 9.55 -12.27 22.90
CA ILE A 75 9.81 -13.70 22.76
C ILE A 75 9.44 -14.38 24.06
N PHE A 76 8.52 -15.35 24.01
CA PHE A 76 8.11 -16.20 25.12
C PHE A 76 8.77 -17.58 24.98
N ASN A 77 9.24 -18.13 26.10
CA ASN A 77 9.81 -19.46 26.19
C ASN A 77 10.84 -19.80 25.10
N LYS A 78 11.53 -18.79 24.54
CA LYS A 78 12.54 -18.92 23.47
C LYS A 78 12.02 -19.46 22.13
N ASN A 79 10.74 -19.76 22.00
CA ASN A 79 10.16 -20.39 20.83
C ASN A 79 8.89 -19.70 20.27
N ILE A 80 8.31 -18.76 21.00
CA ILE A 80 7.16 -18.01 20.52
C ILE A 80 7.56 -16.53 20.40
N LEU A 81 7.48 -15.98 19.19
CA LEU A 81 7.65 -14.56 18.89
C LEU A 81 6.29 -13.95 18.64
N ILE A 82 6.00 -12.82 19.26
CA ILE A 82 4.85 -11.98 18.94
C ILE A 82 5.36 -10.59 18.59
N SER A 83 4.82 -9.99 17.55
CA SER A 83 5.14 -8.63 17.13
C SER A 83 3.88 -7.85 16.79
N ALA A 84 3.94 -6.54 17.00
CA ALA A 84 2.90 -5.60 16.60
C ALA A 84 3.54 -4.34 16.05
N ASP A 85 2.96 -3.82 14.95
CA ASP A 85 3.32 -2.54 14.35
C ASP A 85 2.09 -1.65 14.28
N TYR A 86 2.29 -0.37 14.60
CA TYR A 86 1.32 0.69 14.43
C TYR A 86 1.91 1.76 13.52
N GLU A 87 1.22 2.03 12.41
CA GLU A 87 1.68 2.93 11.38
C GLU A 87 0.66 4.07 11.20
N ILE A 88 1.14 5.29 11.13
CA ILE A 88 0.34 6.51 10.94
C ILE A 88 0.77 7.20 9.66
N LEU A 89 -0.22 7.57 8.84
CA LEU A 89 -0.07 8.38 7.63
C LEU A 89 -1.16 9.45 7.60
N ASP A 90 -0.81 10.64 7.11
CA ASP A 90 -1.79 11.71 6.89
C ASP A 90 -1.89 12.01 5.39
N TYR A 91 -2.81 11.34 4.71
CA TYR A 91 -2.98 11.48 3.25
C TYR A 91 -3.45 12.87 2.82
N THR A 92 -3.97 13.70 3.73
CA THR A 92 -4.32 15.10 3.44
C THR A 92 -3.12 15.97 3.10
N LYS A 93 -1.91 15.48 3.42
CA LYS A 93 -0.63 16.16 3.18
C LYS A 93 0.02 15.82 1.85
N GLY A 94 -0.59 14.92 1.08
CA GLY A 94 -0.19 14.70 -0.32
C GLY A 94 -0.32 15.98 -1.12
N LYS A 95 0.64 16.27 -2.02
CA LYS A 95 0.67 17.55 -2.75
C LYS A 95 1.24 17.41 -4.14
N LEU A 96 0.61 18.10 -5.09
CA LEU A 96 1.05 18.22 -6.48
C LEU A 96 1.71 19.58 -6.70
N TYR A 97 2.73 19.63 -7.55
CA TYR A 97 3.45 20.86 -7.92
C TYR A 97 3.61 20.97 -9.43
N PRO A 98 3.64 22.19 -9.98
CA PRO A 98 3.59 23.48 -9.30
C PRO A 98 2.20 23.83 -8.74
N ASP A 99 2.16 24.54 -7.61
CA ASP A 99 0.93 24.85 -6.87
C ASP A 99 -0.12 25.60 -7.72
N TYR A 100 0.31 26.51 -8.59
CA TYR A 100 -0.59 27.33 -9.41
C TYR A 100 -1.36 26.51 -10.45
N GLU A 101 -0.81 25.39 -10.92
CA GLU A 101 -1.50 24.46 -11.85
C GLU A 101 -2.42 23.49 -11.10
N PHE A 102 -2.05 23.10 -9.89
CA PHE A 102 -2.73 22.08 -9.10
C PHE A 102 -3.51 22.61 -7.89
N GLU A 103 -3.84 23.90 -7.84
CA GLU A 103 -4.56 24.49 -6.70
C GLU A 103 -5.87 23.76 -6.37
N TYR A 104 -6.68 23.47 -7.37
CA TYR A 104 -7.93 22.71 -7.21
C TYR A 104 -7.70 21.28 -6.79
N GLY A 105 -6.71 20.61 -7.41
CA GLY A 105 -6.31 19.23 -7.06
C GLY A 105 -5.82 19.12 -5.62
N ASN A 106 -4.97 20.04 -5.19
CA ASN A 106 -4.46 20.09 -3.82
C ASN A 106 -5.57 20.37 -2.79
N LYS A 107 -6.54 21.23 -3.10
CA LYS A 107 -7.73 21.44 -2.28
C LYS A 107 -8.62 20.18 -2.23
N ALA A 108 -8.76 19.47 -3.35
CA ALA A 108 -9.50 18.22 -3.39
C ALA A 108 -8.80 17.12 -2.54
N ILE A 109 -7.48 16.97 -2.64
CA ILE A 109 -6.69 16.05 -1.80
C ILE A 109 -7.00 16.27 -0.33
N SER A 110 -6.94 17.51 0.16
CA SER A 110 -7.17 17.83 1.56
C SER A 110 -8.60 17.56 2.06
N LYS A 111 -9.59 17.46 1.17
CA LYS A 111 -11.00 17.20 1.49
C LYS A 111 -11.40 15.73 1.35
N ILE A 112 -10.83 15.06 0.35
CA ILE A 112 -11.18 13.67 0.00
C ILE A 112 -10.44 12.69 0.89
N TYR A 113 -9.19 13.00 1.23
CA TYR A 113 -8.35 12.10 2.02
C TYR A 113 -8.36 12.44 3.51
N GLN A 114 -7.91 11.49 4.32
CA GLN A 114 -7.84 11.61 5.78
C GLN A 114 -6.52 11.05 6.34
N LYS A 115 -6.32 11.30 7.63
CA LYS A 115 -5.31 10.59 8.43
C LYS A 115 -5.72 9.13 8.59
N THR A 116 -4.78 8.22 8.37
CA THR A 116 -5.01 6.79 8.38
C THR A 116 -4.05 6.09 9.33
N GLU A 117 -4.56 5.04 9.95
CA GLU A 117 -3.85 4.20 10.91
C GLU A 117 -3.87 2.76 10.40
N ASN A 118 -2.69 2.12 10.41
CA ASN A 118 -2.53 0.73 10.04
C ASN A 118 -2.02 -0.04 11.25
N ILE A 119 -2.63 -1.19 11.52
CA ILE A 119 -2.24 -2.09 12.61
C ILE A 119 -1.85 -3.42 12.00
N LYS A 120 -0.69 -3.96 12.42
CA LYS A 120 -0.22 -5.28 12.01
C LYS A 120 0.19 -6.05 13.24
N ILE A 121 -0.26 -7.29 13.35
CA ILE A 121 0.08 -8.18 14.45
C ILE A 121 0.53 -9.50 13.85
N GLY A 122 1.65 -10.04 14.33
CA GLY A 122 2.20 -11.31 13.89
C GLY A 122 2.62 -12.18 15.05
N ALA A 123 2.47 -13.47 14.87
CA ALA A 123 2.98 -14.49 15.80
C ALA A 123 3.71 -15.59 15.03
N GLU A 124 4.82 -16.04 15.59
CA GLU A 124 5.58 -17.19 15.11
C GLU A 124 5.83 -18.14 16.28
N MET A 125 5.62 -19.44 16.05
CA MET A 125 5.94 -20.50 16.99
C MET A 125 6.92 -21.49 16.35
N ASN A 126 8.09 -21.65 16.97
CA ASN A 126 9.14 -22.54 16.50
C ASN A 126 9.14 -23.84 17.31
N ILE A 127 8.67 -24.93 16.71
CA ILE A 127 8.65 -26.27 17.24
C ILE A 127 9.50 -27.14 16.32
N LYS A 128 10.82 -27.09 16.47
CA LYS A 128 11.78 -27.76 15.57
C LYS A 128 11.33 -29.16 15.17
N PRO A 129 11.35 -29.49 13.86
CA PRO A 129 11.81 -28.68 12.74
C PRO A 129 10.75 -27.72 12.17
N PHE A 130 9.55 -27.68 12.74
CA PHE A 130 8.41 -26.93 12.24
C PHE A 130 8.36 -25.50 12.77
N ILE A 131 7.89 -24.59 11.93
CA ILE A 131 7.62 -23.20 12.26
C ILE A 131 6.18 -22.88 11.86
N LEU A 132 5.36 -22.42 12.80
CA LEU A 132 4.00 -21.98 12.58
C LEU A 132 3.96 -20.45 12.63
N ARG A 133 3.23 -19.83 11.71
CA ARG A 133 3.08 -18.38 11.64
C ARG A 133 1.62 -18.01 11.46
N ALA A 134 1.20 -16.95 12.12
CA ALA A 134 -0.10 -16.32 11.90
C ALA A 134 0.07 -14.81 11.93
N GLY A 135 -0.71 -14.10 11.13
CA GLY A 135 -0.66 -12.64 11.07
C GLY A 135 -2.01 -12.04 10.72
N TYR A 136 -2.24 -10.86 11.24
CA TYR A 136 -3.36 -10.01 10.92
C TYR A 136 -2.86 -8.60 10.63
N ALA A 137 -3.41 -7.98 9.58
CA ALA A 137 -3.15 -6.58 9.30
C ALA A 137 -4.46 -5.88 8.92
N LYS A 138 -4.73 -4.75 9.56
CA LYS A 138 -5.78 -3.82 9.17
C LYS A 138 -5.14 -2.57 8.62
N LEU A 139 -5.42 -2.28 7.35
CA LEU A 139 -5.01 -1.07 6.66
C LEU A 139 -6.22 -0.15 6.58
N GLY A 140 -6.16 1.00 7.24
CA GLY A 140 -7.26 1.95 7.29
C GLY A 140 -7.54 2.60 5.94
N SER A 141 -8.75 3.13 5.76
CA SER A 141 -9.11 3.87 4.56
C SER A 141 -8.37 5.19 4.48
N ALA A 142 -7.83 5.51 3.31
CA ALA A 142 -7.26 6.82 3.01
C ALA A 142 -8.35 7.89 2.78
N PHE A 143 -9.60 7.49 2.52
CA PHE A 143 -10.70 8.38 2.13
C PHE A 143 -11.54 8.79 3.35
N ALA A 144 -11.85 10.09 3.47
CA ALA A 144 -12.57 10.65 4.63
C ALA A 144 -14.03 10.18 4.72
N ASN A 145 -14.69 10.01 3.59
CA ASN A 145 -16.13 9.73 3.54
C ASN A 145 -16.48 8.30 3.09
N LYS A 146 -15.45 7.45 2.89
CA LYS A 146 -15.62 6.08 2.38
C LYS A 146 -14.70 5.14 3.13
N ASP A 147 -15.23 4.02 3.60
CA ASP A 147 -14.42 2.99 4.24
C ASP A 147 -13.91 1.98 3.21
N PHE A 148 -12.73 2.28 2.66
CA PHE A 148 -11.97 1.37 1.80
C PHE A 148 -10.83 0.71 2.58
N SER A 149 -11.05 0.43 3.84
CA SER A 149 -10.10 -0.33 4.65
C SER A 149 -9.87 -1.73 4.06
N ARG A 150 -8.70 -2.27 4.35
CA ARG A 150 -8.33 -3.63 3.91
C ARG A 150 -7.90 -4.43 5.12
N GLU A 151 -8.38 -5.66 5.20
CA GLU A 151 -7.97 -6.64 6.20
C GLU A 151 -7.24 -7.79 5.54
N ASN A 152 -6.10 -8.17 6.12
CA ASN A 152 -5.31 -9.30 5.66
C ASN A 152 -5.15 -10.30 6.80
N PHE A 153 -5.48 -11.56 6.54
CA PHE A 153 -5.19 -12.69 7.39
C PHE A 153 -4.13 -13.54 6.74
N SER A 154 -3.08 -13.91 7.45
CA SER A 154 -2.01 -14.74 6.94
C SER A 154 -1.72 -15.92 7.86
N TYR A 155 -1.47 -17.07 7.27
CA TYR A 155 -1.09 -18.30 7.96
C TYR A 155 0.11 -18.89 7.24
N GLY A 156 1.09 -19.38 7.99
CA GLY A 156 2.30 -19.94 7.42
C GLY A 156 2.73 -21.20 8.16
N LEU A 157 3.24 -22.16 7.38
CA LEU A 157 3.88 -23.36 7.86
C LEU A 157 5.27 -23.43 7.25
N GLY A 158 6.29 -23.61 8.09
CA GLY A 158 7.67 -23.75 7.67
C GLY A 158 8.32 -25.00 8.22
N ILE A 159 9.33 -25.49 7.52
CA ILE A 159 10.25 -26.53 7.99
C ILE A 159 11.67 -25.97 7.86
N ASN A 160 12.45 -26.05 8.95
CA ASN A 160 13.84 -25.60 8.97
C ASN A 160 14.73 -26.69 9.58
N ASN A 161 15.60 -27.25 8.76
CA ASN A 161 16.53 -28.32 9.15
C ASN A 161 18.01 -27.85 9.21
N GLY A 162 18.22 -26.55 9.39
CA GLY A 162 19.57 -25.96 9.52
C GLY A 162 20.26 -25.67 8.19
N GLY A 163 20.33 -26.62 7.26
CA GLY A 163 20.94 -26.46 5.95
C GLY A 163 19.95 -25.97 4.87
N TYR A 164 18.69 -26.25 5.04
CA TYR A 164 17.62 -25.80 4.13
C TYR A 164 16.37 -25.45 4.91
N TYR A 165 15.54 -24.60 4.31
CA TYR A 165 14.20 -24.30 4.81
C TYR A 165 13.19 -24.29 3.67
N PHE A 166 11.97 -24.66 4.00
CA PHE A 166 10.82 -24.60 3.12
C PHE A 166 9.66 -23.95 3.87
N ASP A 167 9.04 -22.96 3.26
CA ASP A 167 7.87 -22.29 3.83
C ASP A 167 6.73 -22.28 2.82
N ILE A 168 5.50 -22.46 3.33
CA ILE A 168 4.25 -22.22 2.62
C ILE A 168 3.46 -21.18 3.42
N ALA A 169 2.94 -20.16 2.75
CA ALA A 169 2.09 -19.17 3.36
C ALA A 169 0.83 -18.96 2.53
N TYR A 170 -0.29 -18.83 3.23
CA TYR A 170 -1.58 -18.44 2.67
C TYR A 170 -1.97 -17.07 3.20
N VAL A 171 -2.38 -16.19 2.29
CA VAL A 171 -2.83 -14.84 2.62
C VAL A 171 -4.22 -14.62 2.05
N LEU A 172 -5.17 -14.28 2.92
CA LEU A 172 -6.51 -13.80 2.58
C LEU A 172 -6.52 -12.29 2.75
N SER A 173 -6.81 -11.56 1.68
CA SER A 173 -6.94 -10.10 1.69
C SER A 173 -8.35 -9.70 1.29
N GLN A 174 -9.04 -8.95 2.13
CA GLN A 174 -10.39 -8.44 1.89
C GLN A 174 -10.40 -6.92 1.96
N GLY A 175 -11.11 -6.29 1.05
CA GLY A 175 -11.28 -4.83 1.02
C GLY A 175 -12.48 -4.43 0.18
N ALA A 176 -13.05 -3.26 0.47
CA ALA A 176 -14.13 -2.67 -0.30
C ALA A 176 -13.58 -1.59 -1.24
N ASN A 177 -14.20 -1.44 -2.39
CA ASN A 177 -14.00 -0.34 -3.32
C ASN A 177 -15.36 0.08 -3.90
N GLU A 178 -15.41 1.24 -4.52
CA GLU A 178 -16.55 1.66 -5.32
C GLU A 178 -16.11 1.83 -6.77
N HIS A 179 -16.99 1.48 -7.68
CA HIS A 179 -16.79 1.70 -9.09
C HIS A 179 -17.89 2.61 -9.63
N LEU A 180 -17.47 3.67 -10.31
CA LEU A 180 -18.34 4.64 -10.95
C LEU A 180 -18.40 4.33 -12.44
N LEU A 181 -19.58 3.88 -12.93
CA LEU A 181 -19.76 3.58 -14.35
C LEU A 181 -20.06 4.85 -15.16
N TYR A 182 -20.73 5.81 -14.53
CA TYR A 182 -21.12 7.10 -15.12
C TYR A 182 -20.93 8.21 -14.09
N ASN A 183 -21.31 9.45 -14.43
CA ASN A 183 -21.30 10.56 -13.48
C ASN A 183 -22.19 10.25 -12.27
N GLU A 184 -21.69 10.53 -11.03
CA GLU A 184 -22.42 10.34 -9.76
C GLU A 184 -23.78 11.04 -9.72
N GLU A 185 -23.95 12.09 -10.52
CA GLU A 185 -25.20 12.85 -10.65
C GLU A 185 -26.35 12.00 -11.23
N TYR A 186 -26.02 10.98 -12.04
CA TYR A 186 -27.02 10.15 -12.73
C TYR A 186 -27.18 8.76 -12.12
N ILE A 187 -26.10 8.18 -11.63
CA ILE A 187 -26.10 6.79 -11.13
C ILE A 187 -25.21 6.70 -9.89
N ALA A 188 -25.75 6.15 -8.81
CA ALA A 188 -24.99 5.89 -7.60
C ALA A 188 -23.82 4.91 -7.86
N PRO A 189 -22.64 5.13 -7.23
CA PRO A 189 -21.51 4.19 -7.31
C PRO A 189 -21.90 2.78 -6.89
N THR A 190 -21.36 1.79 -7.57
CA THR A 190 -21.53 0.38 -7.21
C THR A 190 -20.44 -0.02 -6.21
N SER A 191 -20.86 -0.53 -5.05
CA SER A 191 -19.93 -1.08 -4.05
C SER A 191 -19.40 -2.44 -4.52
N LEU A 192 -18.07 -2.59 -4.48
CA LEU A 192 -17.36 -3.82 -4.84
C LEU A 192 -16.60 -4.33 -3.62
N VAL A 193 -16.79 -5.60 -3.28
CA VAL A 193 -16.00 -6.31 -2.29
C VAL A 193 -14.96 -7.17 -3.01
N ASN A 194 -13.69 -6.86 -2.78
CA ASN A 194 -12.58 -7.62 -3.35
C ASN A 194 -12.03 -8.60 -2.31
N THR A 195 -11.99 -9.87 -2.68
CA THR A 195 -11.36 -10.92 -1.88
C THR A 195 -10.25 -11.57 -2.70
N ASN A 196 -9.02 -11.47 -2.22
CA ASN A 196 -7.85 -12.06 -2.87
C ASN A 196 -7.27 -13.17 -2.00
N HIS A 197 -6.96 -14.28 -2.64
CA HIS A 197 -6.29 -15.44 -2.04
C HIS A 197 -4.91 -15.57 -2.66
N SER A 198 -3.86 -15.61 -1.84
CA SER A 198 -2.48 -15.80 -2.30
C SER A 198 -1.86 -16.99 -1.60
N LEU A 199 -1.20 -17.85 -2.36
CA LEU A 199 -0.39 -18.94 -1.86
C LEU A 199 1.06 -18.71 -2.25
N ILE A 200 1.96 -18.70 -1.25
CA ILE A 200 3.37 -18.35 -1.44
C ILE A 200 4.22 -19.52 -0.97
N PHE A 201 5.16 -19.95 -1.82
CA PHE A 201 6.14 -20.97 -1.50
C PHE A 201 7.53 -20.35 -1.48
N THR A 202 8.31 -20.69 -0.46
CA THR A 202 9.68 -20.21 -0.33
C THR A 202 10.60 -21.41 -0.04
N ILE A 203 11.69 -21.51 -0.77
CA ILE A 203 12.75 -22.48 -0.54
C ILE A 203 14.06 -21.72 -0.38
N GLY A 204 14.84 -22.08 0.63
CA GLY A 204 16.14 -21.46 0.81
C GLY A 204 17.17 -22.45 1.37
N PHE A 205 18.43 -22.17 1.07
CA PHE A 205 19.58 -22.97 1.48
C PHE A 205 20.53 -22.08 2.30
N ARG A 206 21.10 -22.68 3.34
CA ARG A 206 22.18 -22.05 4.14
C ARG A 206 23.44 -22.86 3.94
N TYR A 207 24.51 -22.20 3.55
CA TYR A 207 25.85 -22.73 3.39
C TYR A 207 26.85 -21.99 4.27
#